data_f2c1b614bf320b6ae85997d951fafdbe
#
_entry.id   f2c1b614bf320b6ae85997d951fafdbe
#
_cell.length_a   1.000
_cell.length_b   1.000
_cell.length_c   1.000
_cell.angle_alpha   90.00
_cell.angle_beta   90.00
_cell.angle_gamma   90.00
#
_symmetry.space_group_name_H-M   'P 1'
#
loop_
_entity.id
_entity.type
_entity.pdbx_description
1 polymer ?
#
loop_
_entity_poly.entity_id
_entity_poly.type
_entity_poly.pdbx_seq_one_letter_code
_entity_poly.pdbx_strand_id
1 'polypeptide(L)'
;MATNGQTDKQLFKKNVPIVTYEDLRPYIDKIVNGETSDILLAEPITGFFLSSGTSGGQPKLMPVTAQVAKKWELFRCLSESPVIKHFHDINQASKRMELMFARPEIETPSGLKAASVSTSKYNGSKFRTLLPKLYTSPIETIFCPNPNHGLYCQLLFGLIQRDEVVKVGSLFASTVLRGIKFLENHWQELCYDIKTGRLSDWITDSGFRNSASLIMKPNPEQADLIENICNCKSWERIIRKLWPEARYICCICTGIIRQYTTELEFYCRGLPLVSAVYACSEAICGINLEPLCKRSDVSYTFLPNMAYFEFLPVKKEPDGSIEMKSNDEDTELVDLVNVKAGQCYELVVTTCAGLYRYKVGDVLMVSGFYNNAPQFQFVERKNVILSVDQEKTSETDLFKAVTEAKALLDPLGFILTEYTSYVDTSSAPGHYVLFWEIKGKEGKHCKELDPKIMVSTGE
;
A
#
# COMPACT_ATOMS: atom_id res chain seq x y z
N MET A 1 15.97 29.73 12.84
CA MET A 1 15.24 28.59 13.41
C MET A 1 14.33 29.07 14.51
N ALA A 2 13.09 28.65 14.54
CA ALA A 2 12.07 29.17 15.47
C ALA A 2 12.37 28.96 16.97
N THR A 3 13.30 28.10 17.35
CA THR A 3 13.65 27.81 18.75
C THR A 3 15.01 28.32 19.18
N ASN A 4 15.77 29.00 18.33
CA ASN A 4 17.12 29.47 18.60
C ASN A 4 18.05 28.42 19.25
N GLY A 5 17.89 27.14 18.84
CA GLY A 5 18.68 26.02 19.38
C GLY A 5 18.20 25.47 20.72
N GLN A 6 17.13 25.98 21.30
CA GLN A 6 16.52 25.43 22.51
C GLN A 6 15.75 24.15 22.22
N THR A 7 15.82 23.17 23.12
CA THR A 7 15.16 21.86 22.99
C THR A 7 13.83 21.76 23.77
N ASP A 8 13.29 22.90 24.21
CA ASP A 8 12.03 22.95 24.93
C ASP A 8 10.84 22.62 24.01
N LYS A 9 10.11 21.57 24.35
CA LYS A 9 8.93 21.09 23.64
C LYS A 9 7.81 22.15 23.56
N GLN A 10 7.59 22.92 24.63
CA GLN A 10 6.55 23.95 24.66
C GLN A 10 6.92 25.11 23.72
N LEU A 11 8.19 25.49 23.73
CA LEU A 11 8.71 26.50 22.81
C LEU A 11 8.61 26.05 21.35
N PHE A 12 8.89 24.77 21.07
CA PHE A 12 8.71 24.16 19.74
C PHE A 12 7.25 24.26 19.29
N LYS A 13 6.31 23.82 20.12
CA LYS A 13 4.87 23.86 19.78
C LYS A 13 4.36 25.29 19.56
N LYS A 14 4.89 26.26 20.32
CA LYS A 14 4.50 27.67 20.20
C LYS A 14 5.04 28.33 18.93
N ASN A 15 6.27 28.02 18.54
CA ASN A 15 6.99 28.76 17.50
C ASN A 15 7.00 28.06 16.13
N VAL A 16 6.73 26.75 16.06
CA VAL A 16 6.68 26.02 14.80
C VAL A 16 5.22 25.83 14.40
N PRO A 17 4.79 26.39 13.28
CA PRO A 17 3.42 26.25 12.80
C PRO A 17 3.12 24.82 12.36
N ILE A 18 1.84 24.48 12.30
CA ILE A 18 1.36 23.28 11.62
C ILE A 18 1.41 23.56 10.13
N VAL A 19 1.98 22.61 9.37
CA VAL A 19 2.21 22.77 7.92
C VAL A 19 1.61 21.64 7.11
N THR A 20 1.32 21.95 5.86
CA THR A 20 0.94 21.01 4.79
C THR A 20 2.10 20.81 3.82
N TYR A 21 1.89 19.99 2.79
CA TYR A 21 2.90 19.83 1.74
C TYR A 21 3.14 21.14 0.97
N GLU A 22 2.08 21.92 0.75
CA GLU A 22 2.17 23.18 -0.01
C GLU A 22 3.08 24.21 0.67
N ASP A 23 3.11 24.21 2.00
CA ASP A 23 3.99 25.07 2.79
C ASP A 23 5.47 24.65 2.70
N LEU A 24 5.72 23.35 2.55
CA LEU A 24 7.09 22.79 2.44
C LEU A 24 7.60 22.73 1.01
N ARG A 25 6.72 22.65 0.03
CA ARG A 25 7.04 22.50 -1.38
C ARG A 25 8.08 23.51 -1.89
N PRO A 26 8.00 24.82 -1.58
CA PRO A 26 9.01 25.80 -2.05
C PRO A 26 10.43 25.48 -1.59
N TYR A 27 10.60 24.88 -0.39
CA TYR A 27 11.91 24.47 0.11
C TYR A 27 12.38 23.16 -0.52
N ILE A 28 11.46 22.22 -0.72
CA ILE A 28 11.73 20.94 -1.38
C ILE A 28 12.15 21.20 -2.83
N ASP A 29 11.43 22.04 -3.56
CA ASP A 29 11.73 22.40 -4.95
C ASP A 29 13.13 23.05 -5.09
N LYS A 30 13.55 23.87 -4.14
CA LYS A 30 14.90 24.43 -4.11
C LYS A 30 15.98 23.35 -3.99
N ILE A 31 15.79 22.38 -3.06
CA ILE A 31 16.72 21.25 -2.88
C ILE A 31 16.75 20.36 -4.12
N VAL A 32 15.60 20.10 -4.73
CA VAL A 32 15.45 19.37 -6.00
C VAL A 32 16.26 20.05 -7.12
N ASN A 33 16.35 21.38 -7.11
CA ASN A 33 17.09 22.19 -8.10
C ASN A 33 18.55 22.47 -7.69
N GLY A 34 19.05 21.93 -6.58
CA GLY A 34 20.47 21.97 -6.24
C GLY A 34 20.85 22.90 -5.07
N GLU A 35 19.87 23.52 -4.39
CA GLU A 35 20.18 24.19 -3.12
C GLU A 35 20.50 23.15 -2.02
N THR A 36 21.24 23.56 -1.02
CA THR A 36 21.68 22.70 0.09
C THR A 36 20.53 22.33 1.03
N SER A 37 20.65 21.18 1.69
CA SER A 37 19.59 20.66 2.60
C SER A 37 19.36 21.53 3.83
N ASP A 38 20.32 22.40 4.20
CA ASP A 38 20.30 23.24 5.40
C ASP A 38 19.18 24.27 5.42
N ILE A 39 18.56 24.56 4.26
CA ILE A 39 17.33 25.38 4.20
C ILE A 39 16.12 24.66 4.87
N LEU A 40 16.15 23.35 5.01
CA LEU A 40 15.09 22.54 5.59
C LEU A 40 15.53 21.82 6.86
N LEU A 41 16.71 21.18 6.86
CA LEU A 41 17.27 20.44 7.99
C LEU A 41 18.78 20.39 7.96
N ALA A 42 19.40 20.19 9.14
CA ALA A 42 20.86 20.15 9.27
C ALA A 42 21.51 18.87 8.70
N GLU A 43 20.76 17.76 8.61
CA GLU A 43 21.26 16.52 8.01
C GLU A 43 21.16 16.58 6.48
N PRO A 44 22.13 16.03 5.73
CA PRO A 44 22.04 15.95 4.27
C PRO A 44 20.85 15.11 3.84
N ILE A 45 20.04 15.64 2.90
CA ILE A 45 19.04 14.86 2.18
C ILE A 45 19.78 14.00 1.14
N THR A 46 19.54 12.70 1.18
CA THR A 46 20.19 11.71 0.31
C THR A 46 19.31 11.25 -0.84
N GLY A 47 18.05 11.67 -0.87
CA GLY A 47 17.07 11.35 -1.89
C GLY A 47 15.65 11.72 -1.45
N PHE A 48 14.66 11.24 -2.21
CA PHE A 48 13.26 11.49 -1.91
C PHE A 48 12.43 10.22 -2.04
N PHE A 49 11.39 10.09 -1.21
CA PHE A 49 10.31 9.14 -1.45
C PHE A 49 9.23 9.81 -2.31
N LEU A 50 8.81 9.12 -3.37
CA LEU A 50 7.63 9.47 -4.15
C LEU A 50 6.38 9.00 -3.41
N SER A 51 5.56 9.94 -2.98
CA SER A 51 4.24 9.62 -2.41
C SER A 51 3.27 9.18 -3.51
N SER A 52 2.30 8.33 -3.17
CA SER A 52 1.15 8.05 -4.03
C SER A 52 0.17 9.23 -4.09
N GLY A 53 0.20 10.12 -3.07
CA GLY A 53 -0.56 11.37 -3.08
C GLY A 53 0.06 12.39 -4.02
N THR A 54 -0.78 13.18 -4.67
CA THR A 54 -0.36 14.23 -5.59
C THR A 54 -0.59 15.62 -5.00
N SER A 55 0.16 16.59 -5.51
CA SER A 55 -0.02 18.02 -5.28
C SER A 55 0.11 18.70 -6.63
N GLY A 56 -0.95 19.40 -7.08
CA GLY A 56 -0.98 19.98 -8.42
C GLY A 56 -0.75 18.95 -9.53
N GLY A 57 -1.23 17.72 -9.38
CA GLY A 57 -1.09 16.63 -10.36
C GLY A 57 0.30 15.94 -10.37
N GLN A 58 1.24 16.36 -9.52
CA GLN A 58 2.58 15.76 -9.41
C GLN A 58 2.73 14.96 -8.11
N PRO A 59 3.46 13.82 -8.11
CA PRO A 59 3.76 13.10 -6.88
C PRO A 59 4.50 13.99 -5.87
N LYS A 60 4.10 13.92 -4.61
CA LYS A 60 4.80 14.62 -3.54
C LYS A 60 6.17 13.99 -3.28
N LEU A 61 7.18 14.83 -3.10
CA LEU A 61 8.55 14.43 -2.79
C LEU A 61 8.79 14.54 -1.28
N MET A 62 8.97 13.41 -0.61
CA MET A 62 9.25 13.36 0.83
C MET A 62 10.75 13.19 1.04
N PRO A 63 11.43 14.11 1.75
CA PRO A 63 12.87 14.03 1.94
C PRO A 63 13.30 12.76 2.67
N VAL A 64 14.45 12.22 2.27
CA VAL A 64 15.06 11.03 2.88
C VAL A 64 16.47 11.36 3.34
N THR A 65 16.78 11.04 4.59
CA THR A 65 18.13 11.12 5.18
C THR A 65 18.65 9.73 5.49
N ALA A 66 19.93 9.61 5.79
CA ALA A 66 20.53 8.35 6.24
C ALA A 66 19.85 7.81 7.52
N GLN A 67 19.38 8.71 8.40
CA GLN A 67 18.65 8.32 9.61
C GLN A 67 17.28 7.73 9.31
N VAL A 68 16.55 8.29 8.34
CA VAL A 68 15.27 7.73 7.86
C VAL A 68 15.46 6.32 7.33
N ALA A 69 16.47 6.09 6.50
CA ALA A 69 16.77 4.76 5.95
C ALA A 69 17.02 3.72 7.05
N LYS A 70 17.79 4.08 8.09
CA LYS A 70 18.03 3.22 9.28
C LYS A 70 16.73 2.92 10.05
N LYS A 71 15.86 3.92 10.23
CA LYS A 71 14.56 3.72 10.89
C LYS A 71 13.67 2.76 10.11
N TRP A 72 13.62 2.85 8.78
CA TRP A 72 12.88 1.91 7.94
C TRP A 72 13.40 0.46 8.06
N GLU A 73 14.71 0.29 8.20
CA GLU A 73 15.29 -1.03 8.39
C GLU A 73 14.89 -1.64 9.74
N LEU A 74 14.99 -0.85 10.83
CA LEU A 74 14.53 -1.25 12.15
C LEU A 74 13.05 -1.59 12.17
N PHE A 75 12.22 -0.76 11.56
CA PHE A 75 10.78 -0.94 11.48
C PHE A 75 10.41 -2.27 10.82
N ARG A 76 11.08 -2.63 9.73
CA ARG A 76 10.86 -3.89 9.05
C ARG A 76 11.13 -5.10 9.96
N CYS A 77 12.19 -5.06 10.74
CA CYS A 77 12.48 -6.12 11.70
C CYS A 77 11.39 -6.22 12.79
N LEU A 78 10.95 -5.08 13.30
CA LEU A 78 9.91 -5.02 14.32
C LEU A 78 8.56 -5.49 13.79
N SER A 79 8.20 -5.15 12.57
CA SER A 79 6.89 -5.47 11.97
C SER A 79 6.67 -6.97 11.72
N GLU A 80 7.72 -7.75 11.55
CA GLU A 80 7.63 -9.21 11.39
C GLU A 80 7.52 -9.95 12.72
N SER A 81 8.01 -9.35 13.81
CA SER A 81 8.10 -10.01 15.13
C SER A 81 6.75 -10.50 15.69
N PRO A 82 5.64 -9.75 15.61
CA PRO A 82 4.34 -10.24 16.11
C PRO A 82 3.85 -11.47 15.35
N VAL A 83 4.05 -11.51 14.03
CA VAL A 83 3.65 -12.64 13.18
C VAL A 83 4.49 -13.88 13.48
N ILE A 84 5.83 -13.72 13.59
CA ILE A 84 6.75 -14.83 13.92
C ILE A 84 6.42 -15.40 15.30
N LYS A 85 6.04 -14.54 16.26
CA LYS A 85 5.62 -14.98 17.60
C LYS A 85 4.37 -15.87 17.58
N HIS A 86 3.44 -15.63 16.65
CA HIS A 86 2.23 -16.46 16.52
C HIS A 86 2.49 -17.77 15.77
N PHE A 87 3.39 -17.77 14.80
CA PHE A 87 3.70 -18.93 13.96
C PHE A 87 5.10 -19.44 14.28
N HIS A 88 5.25 -20.19 15.38
CA HIS A 88 6.54 -20.69 15.87
C HIS A 88 7.25 -21.66 14.91
N ASP A 89 6.53 -22.23 13.96
CA ASP A 89 7.03 -23.14 12.94
C ASP A 89 7.67 -22.42 11.73
N ILE A 90 7.52 -21.11 11.64
CA ILE A 90 8.18 -20.33 10.60
C ILE A 90 9.67 -20.16 10.95
N ASN A 91 10.51 -20.78 10.15
CA ASN A 91 11.96 -20.74 10.32
C ASN A 91 12.65 -19.88 9.26
N GLN A 92 13.99 -19.76 9.36
CA GLN A 92 14.79 -18.96 8.42
C GLN A 92 14.86 -19.54 7.00
N ALA A 93 14.53 -20.80 6.81
CA ALA A 93 14.48 -21.45 5.49
C ALA A 93 13.13 -21.30 4.79
N SER A 94 12.12 -20.83 5.54
CA SER A 94 10.76 -20.67 5.00
C SER A 94 10.71 -19.55 3.94
N LYS A 95 10.09 -19.85 2.81
CA LYS A 95 9.93 -18.91 1.69
C LYS A 95 8.68 -18.06 1.80
N ARG A 96 8.75 -16.93 1.14
CA ARG A 96 7.64 -15.96 0.99
C ARG A 96 7.34 -15.79 -0.49
N MET A 97 6.13 -16.04 -0.90
CA MET A 97 5.62 -15.69 -2.21
C MET A 97 4.97 -14.30 -2.09
N GLU A 98 5.71 -13.27 -2.41
CA GLU A 98 5.22 -11.89 -2.41
C GLU A 98 5.23 -11.33 -3.82
N LEU A 99 4.10 -10.75 -4.24
CA LEU A 99 3.99 -10.01 -5.49
C LEU A 99 4.57 -8.61 -5.29
N MET A 100 5.71 -8.37 -5.91
CA MET A 100 6.52 -7.18 -5.74
C MET A 100 6.77 -6.49 -7.07
N PHE A 101 6.55 -5.19 -7.13
CA PHE A 101 6.75 -4.39 -8.34
C PHE A 101 7.51 -3.11 -8.00
N ALA A 102 8.66 -2.92 -8.62
CA ALA A 102 9.40 -1.67 -8.55
C ALA A 102 8.86 -0.68 -9.59
N ARG A 103 8.73 0.58 -9.18
CA ARG A 103 8.49 1.69 -10.12
C ARG A 103 9.83 2.27 -10.55
N PRO A 104 9.93 2.86 -11.75
CA PRO A 104 11.14 3.56 -12.17
C PRO A 104 11.56 4.62 -11.15
N GLU A 105 12.85 4.72 -10.90
CA GLU A 105 13.43 5.83 -10.16
C GLU A 105 13.48 7.06 -11.05
N ILE A 106 13.32 8.24 -10.46
CA ILE A 106 13.47 9.52 -11.11
C ILE A 106 14.74 10.17 -10.54
N GLU A 107 15.57 10.73 -11.40
CA GLU A 107 16.69 11.57 -10.99
C GLU A 107 16.26 13.04 -11.03
N THR A 108 16.49 13.74 -9.94
CA THR A 108 16.19 15.17 -9.85
C THR A 108 17.27 15.99 -10.55
N PRO A 109 17.02 17.27 -10.90
CA PRO A 109 18.05 18.16 -11.45
C PRO A 109 19.32 18.26 -10.60
N SER A 110 19.21 18.09 -9.28
CA SER A 110 20.37 18.06 -8.37
C SER A 110 21.12 16.73 -8.33
N GLY A 111 20.69 15.71 -9.11
CA GLY A 111 21.27 14.37 -9.09
C GLY A 111 20.78 13.49 -7.94
N LEU A 112 19.86 13.96 -7.09
CA LEU A 112 19.25 13.15 -6.04
C LEU A 112 18.20 12.21 -6.64
N LYS A 113 18.16 10.97 -6.13
CA LYS A 113 17.18 9.99 -6.58
C LYS A 113 15.85 10.13 -5.85
N ALA A 114 14.75 9.99 -6.61
CA ALA A 114 13.41 9.91 -6.08
C ALA A 114 12.77 8.58 -6.49
N ALA A 115 12.28 7.81 -5.51
CA ALA A 115 11.67 6.50 -5.74
C ALA A 115 10.53 6.24 -4.73
N SER A 116 9.62 5.32 -5.05
CA SER A 116 8.66 4.87 -4.05
C SER A 116 9.37 4.20 -2.88
N VAL A 117 8.74 4.20 -1.70
CA VAL A 117 9.28 3.52 -0.50
C VAL A 117 9.59 2.04 -0.79
N SER A 118 8.72 1.35 -1.55
CA SER A 118 8.92 -0.04 -1.95
C SER A 118 10.12 -0.21 -2.88
N THR A 119 10.26 0.62 -3.91
CA THR A 119 11.41 0.58 -4.83
C THR A 119 12.72 0.83 -4.09
N SER A 120 12.75 1.84 -3.19
CA SER A 120 13.91 2.12 -2.36
C SER A 120 14.29 0.91 -1.47
N LYS A 121 13.30 0.20 -0.92
CA LYS A 121 13.51 -1.07 -0.20
C LYS A 121 14.14 -2.13 -1.10
N TYR A 122 13.62 -2.32 -2.31
CA TYR A 122 14.11 -3.37 -3.23
C TYR A 122 15.52 -3.08 -3.76
N ASN A 123 15.90 -1.82 -3.85
CA ASN A 123 17.27 -1.40 -4.21
C ASN A 123 18.27 -1.57 -3.07
N GLY A 124 17.81 -1.68 -1.82
CA GLY A 124 18.67 -1.82 -0.66
C GLY A 124 19.52 -3.10 -0.69
N SER A 125 20.82 -3.00 -0.38
CA SER A 125 21.78 -4.12 -0.39
C SER A 125 21.33 -5.29 0.50
N LYS A 126 20.81 -4.99 1.68
CA LYS A 126 20.30 -6.01 2.61
C LYS A 126 19.12 -6.78 2.03
N PHE A 127 18.18 -6.09 1.37
CA PHE A 127 17.05 -6.77 0.70
C PHE A 127 17.56 -7.69 -0.40
N ARG A 128 18.47 -7.23 -1.26
CA ARG A 128 19.05 -8.02 -2.34
C ARG A 128 19.81 -9.25 -1.84
N THR A 129 20.50 -9.15 -0.71
CA THR A 129 21.20 -10.28 -0.06
C THR A 129 20.23 -11.31 0.53
N LEU A 130 19.09 -10.88 1.07
CA LEU A 130 18.09 -11.74 1.70
C LEU A 130 17.08 -12.32 0.69
N LEU A 131 16.88 -11.66 -0.46
CA LEU A 131 15.89 -12.04 -1.45
C LEU A 131 15.97 -13.53 -1.87
N PRO A 132 17.11 -14.05 -2.32
CA PRO A 132 17.17 -15.45 -2.77
C PRO A 132 16.96 -16.47 -1.65
N LYS A 133 17.16 -16.05 -0.40
CA LYS A 133 16.97 -16.90 0.79
C LYS A 133 15.52 -16.95 1.25
N LEU A 134 14.84 -15.80 1.22
CA LEU A 134 13.53 -15.63 1.86
C LEU A 134 12.36 -15.55 0.88
N TYR A 135 12.61 -15.29 -0.40
CA TYR A 135 11.55 -15.08 -1.37
C TYR A 135 11.65 -16.08 -2.54
N THR A 136 10.51 -16.37 -3.13
CA THR A 136 10.47 -17.26 -4.29
C THR A 136 10.90 -16.57 -5.57
N SER A 137 10.77 -15.26 -5.64
CA SER A 137 10.94 -14.45 -6.86
C SER A 137 12.34 -13.89 -6.99
N PRO A 138 13.02 -14.07 -8.13
CA PRO A 138 14.27 -13.39 -8.46
C PRO A 138 14.11 -11.88 -8.57
N ILE A 139 15.22 -11.15 -8.39
CA ILE A 139 15.21 -9.67 -8.39
C ILE A 139 14.74 -9.09 -9.73
N GLU A 140 15.05 -9.72 -10.83
CA GLU A 140 14.70 -9.29 -12.17
C GLU A 140 13.19 -9.15 -12.34
N THR A 141 12.41 -10.07 -11.75
CA THR A 141 10.95 -10.06 -11.84
C THR A 141 10.31 -8.86 -11.13
N ILE A 142 11.01 -8.30 -10.13
CA ILE A 142 10.55 -7.15 -9.35
C ILE A 142 10.74 -5.85 -10.13
N PHE A 143 11.82 -5.76 -10.92
CA PHE A 143 12.20 -4.57 -11.70
C PHE A 143 11.75 -4.65 -13.16
N CYS A 144 10.88 -5.59 -13.50
CA CYS A 144 10.38 -5.75 -14.86
C CYS A 144 9.58 -4.54 -15.33
N PRO A 145 9.90 -3.96 -16.49
CA PRO A 145 9.11 -2.90 -17.08
C PRO A 145 7.68 -3.34 -17.48
N ASN A 146 7.51 -4.62 -17.86
CA ASN A 146 6.20 -5.20 -18.14
C ASN A 146 5.64 -5.90 -16.89
N PRO A 147 4.63 -5.33 -16.22
CA PRO A 147 4.11 -5.90 -14.98
C PRO A 147 3.47 -7.29 -15.17
N ASN A 148 2.92 -7.61 -16.36
CA ASN A 148 2.35 -8.94 -16.64
C ASN A 148 3.45 -10.01 -16.75
N HIS A 149 4.59 -9.71 -17.36
CA HIS A 149 5.74 -10.60 -17.38
C HIS A 149 6.28 -10.85 -15.97
N GLY A 150 6.44 -9.77 -15.19
CA GLY A 150 6.85 -9.86 -13.78
C GLY A 150 5.89 -10.70 -12.96
N LEU A 151 4.58 -10.46 -13.09
CA LEU A 151 3.53 -11.20 -12.39
C LEU A 151 3.53 -12.69 -12.74
N TYR A 152 3.59 -13.01 -14.04
CA TYR A 152 3.66 -14.40 -14.52
C TYR A 152 4.85 -15.13 -13.89
N CYS A 153 6.04 -14.56 -13.97
CA CYS A 153 7.25 -15.18 -13.43
C CYS A 153 7.22 -15.30 -11.90
N GLN A 154 6.70 -14.30 -11.18
CA GLN A 154 6.58 -14.39 -9.73
C GLN A 154 5.62 -15.49 -9.30
N LEU A 155 4.48 -15.66 -10.00
CA LEU A 155 3.55 -16.76 -9.78
C LEU A 155 4.18 -18.11 -10.12
N LEU A 156 4.87 -18.22 -11.27
CA LEU A 156 5.56 -19.43 -11.69
C LEU A 156 6.57 -19.90 -10.64
N PHE A 157 7.45 -19.01 -10.19
CA PHE A 157 8.45 -19.36 -9.18
C PHE A 157 7.83 -19.64 -7.82
N GLY A 158 6.72 -18.96 -7.48
CA GLY A 158 5.92 -19.28 -6.30
C GLY A 158 5.29 -20.66 -6.36
N LEU A 159 4.82 -21.10 -7.53
CA LEU A 159 4.27 -22.46 -7.73
C LEU A 159 5.36 -23.52 -7.73
N ILE A 160 6.54 -23.28 -8.34
CA ILE A 160 7.67 -24.22 -8.33
C ILE A 160 8.13 -24.50 -6.89
N GLN A 161 8.14 -23.49 -6.04
CA GLN A 161 8.58 -23.59 -4.64
C GLN A 161 7.41 -23.70 -3.66
N ARG A 162 6.25 -24.18 -4.09
CA ARG A 162 4.99 -24.16 -3.36
C ARG A 162 5.03 -24.76 -1.96
N ASP A 163 5.82 -25.80 -1.79
CA ASP A 163 5.91 -26.57 -0.53
C ASP A 163 6.85 -25.90 0.50
N GLU A 164 7.55 -24.81 0.11
CA GLU A 164 8.39 -24.01 1.01
C GLU A 164 7.70 -22.70 1.44
N VAL A 165 6.56 -22.34 0.80
CA VAL A 165 5.90 -21.05 0.96
C VAL A 165 5.04 -21.04 2.22
N VAL A 166 5.46 -20.25 3.23
CA VAL A 166 4.69 -20.05 4.48
C VAL A 166 3.90 -18.75 4.49
N LYS A 167 4.19 -17.82 3.57
CA LYS A 167 3.55 -16.53 3.45
C LYS A 167 3.24 -16.23 1.99
N VAL A 168 1.99 -15.88 1.70
CA VAL A 168 1.57 -15.30 0.43
C VAL A 168 1.22 -13.84 0.67
N GLY A 169 1.57 -12.94 -0.26
CA GLY A 169 1.20 -11.55 -0.03
C GLY A 169 1.64 -10.57 -1.11
N SER A 170 1.36 -9.33 -0.82
CA SER A 170 1.81 -8.13 -1.52
C SER A 170 1.66 -6.92 -0.60
N LEU A 171 2.09 -5.73 -1.05
CA LEU A 171 1.86 -4.51 -0.27
C LEU A 171 0.35 -4.25 -0.08
N PHE A 172 -0.46 -4.43 -1.12
CA PHE A 172 -1.91 -4.15 -1.10
C PHE A 172 -2.74 -5.40 -1.41
N ALA A 173 -3.93 -5.50 -0.80
CA ALA A 173 -4.88 -6.59 -1.04
C ALA A 173 -5.33 -6.65 -2.52
N SER A 174 -5.49 -5.51 -3.18
CA SER A 174 -5.80 -5.43 -4.62
C SER A 174 -4.77 -6.15 -5.49
N THR A 175 -3.49 -6.00 -5.17
CA THR A 175 -2.40 -6.67 -5.92
C THR A 175 -2.42 -8.18 -5.72
N VAL A 176 -2.71 -8.66 -4.51
CA VAL A 176 -2.87 -10.11 -4.26
C VAL A 176 -4.04 -10.65 -5.06
N LEU A 177 -5.18 -9.96 -5.01
CA LEU A 177 -6.39 -10.35 -5.76
C LEU A 177 -6.14 -10.39 -7.27
N ARG A 178 -5.50 -9.35 -7.82
CA ARG A 178 -5.10 -9.31 -9.24
C ARG A 178 -4.19 -10.48 -9.60
N GLY A 179 -3.23 -10.82 -8.72
CA GLY A 179 -2.33 -11.97 -8.91
C GLY A 179 -3.09 -13.29 -8.99
N ILE A 180 -4.06 -13.51 -8.13
CA ILE A 180 -4.87 -14.75 -8.15
C ILE A 180 -5.78 -14.80 -9.38
N LYS A 181 -6.40 -13.69 -9.78
CA LYS A 181 -7.18 -13.62 -11.03
C LYS A 181 -6.32 -13.81 -12.28
N PHE A 182 -5.10 -13.32 -12.27
CA PHE A 182 -4.15 -13.58 -13.34
C PHE A 182 -3.78 -15.06 -13.41
N LEU A 183 -3.53 -15.69 -12.26
CA LEU A 183 -3.29 -17.12 -12.16
C LEU A 183 -4.48 -17.93 -12.68
N GLU A 184 -5.72 -17.53 -12.36
CA GLU A 184 -6.96 -18.17 -12.84
C GLU A 184 -7.05 -18.18 -14.37
N ASN A 185 -6.52 -17.17 -15.04
CA ASN A 185 -6.52 -17.07 -16.50
C ASN A 185 -5.31 -17.74 -17.18
N HIS A 186 -4.21 -18.03 -16.45
CA HIS A 186 -2.94 -18.47 -17.04
C HIS A 186 -2.42 -19.79 -16.43
N TRP A 187 -3.20 -20.48 -15.60
CA TRP A 187 -2.71 -21.67 -14.90
C TRP A 187 -2.31 -22.81 -15.85
N GLN A 188 -3.00 -22.98 -16.99
CA GLN A 188 -2.65 -24.03 -17.96
C GLN A 188 -1.24 -23.82 -18.51
N GLU A 189 -0.91 -22.58 -18.84
CA GLU A 189 0.40 -22.22 -19.37
C GLU A 189 1.48 -22.35 -18.30
N LEU A 190 1.19 -21.91 -17.06
CA LEU A 190 2.08 -22.10 -15.92
C LEU A 190 2.37 -23.60 -15.65
N CYS A 191 1.35 -24.47 -15.73
CA CYS A 191 1.51 -25.92 -15.61
C CYS A 191 2.37 -26.46 -16.76
N TYR A 192 2.17 -25.99 -17.98
CA TYR A 192 2.99 -26.41 -19.12
C TYR A 192 4.47 -26.02 -18.92
N ASP A 193 4.74 -24.83 -18.47
CA ASP A 193 6.08 -24.34 -18.17
C ASP A 193 6.75 -25.18 -17.06
N ILE A 194 6.03 -25.48 -15.98
CA ILE A 194 6.53 -26.38 -14.91
C ILE A 194 6.79 -27.75 -15.42
N LYS A 195 5.89 -28.30 -16.24
CA LYS A 195 6.01 -29.66 -16.83
C LYS A 195 7.24 -29.83 -17.72
N THR A 196 7.50 -28.80 -18.53
CA THR A 196 8.59 -28.83 -19.52
C THR A 196 9.91 -28.30 -18.97
N GLY A 197 9.88 -27.55 -17.86
CA GLY A 197 11.03 -26.80 -17.33
C GLY A 197 11.48 -25.66 -18.24
N ARG A 198 10.59 -25.15 -19.09
CA ARG A 198 10.88 -24.07 -20.05
C ARG A 198 9.91 -22.93 -19.86
N LEU A 199 10.43 -21.70 -19.84
CA LEU A 199 9.63 -20.49 -19.75
C LEU A 199 8.96 -20.18 -21.09
N SER A 200 7.67 -19.85 -21.06
CA SER A 200 6.85 -19.46 -22.22
C SER A 200 7.53 -18.44 -23.12
N ASP A 201 7.33 -18.56 -24.44
CA ASP A 201 8.06 -17.78 -25.44
C ASP A 201 7.71 -16.29 -25.45
N TRP A 202 6.50 -15.92 -25.01
CA TRP A 202 6.09 -14.53 -24.90
C TRP A 202 6.81 -13.75 -23.81
N ILE A 203 7.46 -14.44 -22.86
CA ILE A 203 8.37 -13.82 -21.89
C ILE A 203 9.71 -13.59 -22.57
N THR A 204 9.90 -12.41 -23.12
CA THR A 204 11.07 -12.09 -23.95
C THR A 204 12.26 -11.52 -23.19
N ASP A 205 12.08 -11.14 -21.92
CA ASP A 205 13.14 -10.57 -21.09
C ASP A 205 14.26 -11.57 -20.81
N SER A 206 15.50 -11.20 -21.18
CA SER A 206 16.67 -12.08 -21.05
C SER A 206 17.06 -12.35 -19.59
N GLY A 207 16.83 -11.39 -18.70
CA GLY A 207 17.07 -11.56 -17.26
C GLY A 207 16.16 -12.63 -16.67
N PHE A 208 14.87 -12.66 -17.08
CA PHE A 208 13.94 -13.70 -16.65
C PHE A 208 14.32 -15.06 -17.19
N ARG A 209 14.67 -15.18 -18.48
CA ARG A 209 15.09 -16.45 -19.07
C ARG A 209 16.33 -17.00 -18.38
N ASN A 210 17.30 -16.15 -18.04
CA ASN A 210 18.48 -16.56 -17.30
C ASN A 210 18.12 -17.04 -15.88
N SER A 211 17.32 -16.27 -15.14
CA SER A 211 16.88 -16.66 -13.80
C SER A 211 16.02 -17.92 -13.83
N ALA A 212 15.14 -18.05 -14.81
CA ALA A 212 14.32 -19.24 -15.03
C ALA A 212 15.19 -20.49 -15.28
N SER A 213 16.20 -20.40 -16.12
CA SER A 213 17.10 -21.51 -16.42
C SER A 213 17.86 -22.07 -15.20
N LEU A 214 18.05 -21.25 -14.17
CA LEU A 214 18.69 -21.64 -12.91
C LEU A 214 17.72 -22.31 -11.93
N ILE A 215 16.45 -21.96 -12.00
CA ILE A 215 15.42 -22.39 -11.03
C ILE A 215 14.57 -23.52 -11.59
N MET A 216 14.19 -23.44 -12.87
CA MET A 216 13.28 -24.36 -13.51
C MET A 216 13.97 -25.70 -13.89
N LYS A 217 13.27 -26.77 -13.52
CA LYS A 217 13.57 -28.12 -14.01
C LYS A 217 12.25 -28.74 -14.39
N PRO A 218 12.22 -29.64 -15.41
CA PRO A 218 11.01 -30.38 -15.75
C PRO A 218 10.44 -31.09 -14.51
N ASN A 219 9.20 -30.83 -14.19
CA ASN A 219 8.51 -31.48 -13.07
C ASN A 219 7.05 -31.81 -13.46
N PRO A 220 6.83 -32.92 -14.22
CA PRO A 220 5.49 -33.32 -14.62
C PRO A 220 4.55 -33.61 -13.46
N GLU A 221 5.05 -34.23 -12.38
CA GLU A 221 4.24 -34.62 -11.22
C GLU A 221 3.66 -33.37 -10.52
N GLN A 222 4.48 -32.33 -10.33
CA GLN A 222 4.03 -31.08 -9.75
C GLN A 222 3.08 -30.32 -10.68
N ALA A 223 3.34 -30.35 -11.99
CA ALA A 223 2.45 -29.73 -12.98
C ALA A 223 1.06 -30.40 -12.96
N ASP A 224 1.00 -31.72 -13.00
CA ASP A 224 -0.25 -32.48 -12.96
C ASP A 224 -1.01 -32.27 -11.64
N LEU A 225 -0.29 -32.12 -10.50
CA LEU A 225 -0.89 -31.78 -9.21
C LEU A 225 -1.52 -30.38 -9.24
N ILE A 226 -0.81 -29.37 -9.76
CA ILE A 226 -1.32 -27.99 -9.86
C ILE A 226 -2.50 -27.93 -10.82
N GLU A 227 -2.42 -28.61 -11.96
CA GLU A 227 -3.51 -28.73 -12.92
C GLU A 227 -4.77 -29.31 -12.28
N ASN A 228 -4.67 -30.40 -11.52
CA ASN A 228 -5.80 -30.98 -10.78
C ASN A 228 -6.40 -30.01 -9.74
N ILE A 229 -5.57 -29.18 -9.11
CA ILE A 229 -6.05 -28.17 -8.16
C ILE A 229 -6.79 -27.04 -8.90
N CYS A 230 -6.25 -26.55 -10.01
CA CYS A 230 -6.79 -25.42 -10.76
C CYS A 230 -8.01 -25.78 -11.61
N ASN A 231 -8.07 -27.01 -12.13
CA ASN A 231 -9.18 -27.53 -12.93
C ASN A 231 -10.41 -27.87 -12.06
N CYS A 232 -10.72 -27.02 -11.09
CA CYS A 232 -11.85 -27.21 -10.20
C CYS A 232 -13.00 -26.24 -10.53
N LYS A 233 -14.23 -26.63 -10.18
CA LYS A 233 -15.43 -25.80 -10.41
C LYS A 233 -15.45 -24.50 -9.61
N SER A 234 -14.64 -24.40 -8.56
CA SER A 234 -14.61 -23.24 -7.67
C SER A 234 -13.19 -23.01 -7.14
N TRP A 235 -12.75 -21.78 -7.26
CA TRP A 235 -11.45 -21.30 -6.75
C TRP A 235 -11.50 -20.93 -5.27
N GLU A 236 -12.56 -21.28 -4.57
CA GLU A 236 -12.63 -21.10 -3.11
C GLU A 236 -11.47 -21.83 -2.43
N ARG A 237 -10.75 -21.12 -1.56
CA ARG A 237 -9.56 -21.61 -0.83
C ARG A 237 -8.37 -21.97 -1.71
N ILE A 238 -8.32 -21.48 -2.94
CA ILE A 238 -7.29 -21.88 -3.90
C ILE A 238 -5.88 -21.60 -3.40
N ILE A 239 -5.67 -20.48 -2.67
CA ILE A 239 -4.35 -20.10 -2.17
C ILE A 239 -3.79 -21.21 -1.26
N ARG A 240 -4.60 -21.73 -0.35
CA ARG A 240 -4.15 -22.82 0.54
C ARG A 240 -3.94 -24.16 -0.15
N LYS A 241 -4.65 -24.40 -1.24
CA LYS A 241 -4.46 -25.61 -2.05
C LYS A 241 -3.16 -25.53 -2.85
N LEU A 242 -2.86 -24.37 -3.43
CA LEU A 242 -1.65 -24.14 -4.22
C LEU A 242 -0.40 -24.02 -3.34
N TRP A 243 -0.49 -23.39 -2.18
CA TRP A 243 0.60 -23.21 -1.20
C TRP A 243 0.21 -23.85 0.13
N PRO A 244 0.38 -25.19 0.28
CA PRO A 244 -0.15 -25.93 1.43
C PRO A 244 0.47 -25.52 2.77
N GLU A 245 1.73 -25.08 2.75
CA GLU A 245 2.45 -24.60 3.92
C GLU A 245 2.14 -23.13 4.29
N ALA A 246 1.34 -22.44 3.49
CA ALA A 246 0.96 -21.05 3.78
C ALA A 246 0.22 -20.96 5.12
N ARG A 247 0.69 -20.07 5.99
CA ARG A 247 0.14 -19.79 7.32
C ARG A 247 -0.73 -18.55 7.34
N TYR A 248 -0.41 -17.56 6.49
CA TYR A 248 -1.14 -16.29 6.43
C TYR A 248 -0.94 -15.58 5.10
N ILE A 249 -1.81 -14.63 4.85
CA ILE A 249 -1.68 -13.68 3.75
C ILE A 249 -1.36 -12.32 4.34
N CYS A 250 -0.30 -11.67 3.83
CA CYS A 250 0.12 -10.36 4.31
C CYS A 250 -0.13 -9.29 3.26
N CYS A 251 -0.97 -8.33 3.60
CA CYS A 251 -1.24 -7.17 2.76
C CYS A 251 -1.89 -6.05 3.60
N ILE A 252 -1.78 -4.81 3.16
CA ILE A 252 -2.59 -3.72 3.70
C ILE A 252 -4.04 -3.98 3.29
N CYS A 253 -4.94 -4.05 4.27
CA CYS A 253 -6.36 -4.31 4.09
C CYS A 253 -7.26 -3.29 4.81
N THR A 254 -6.71 -2.12 5.15
CA THR A 254 -7.42 -0.99 5.79
C THR A 254 -7.67 0.14 4.80
N GLY A 255 -8.52 1.10 5.15
CA GLY A 255 -8.87 2.20 4.26
C GLY A 255 -9.68 1.76 3.03
N ILE A 256 -9.51 2.43 1.91
CA ILE A 256 -10.17 2.11 0.62
C ILE A 256 -9.90 0.67 0.17
N ILE A 257 -8.72 0.14 0.46
CA ILE A 257 -8.31 -1.21 0.04
C ILE A 257 -9.20 -2.29 0.67
N ARG A 258 -9.96 -1.95 1.71
CA ARG A 258 -10.95 -2.83 2.35
C ARG A 258 -11.98 -3.39 1.36
N GLN A 259 -12.30 -2.69 0.28
CA GLN A 259 -13.22 -3.17 -0.75
C GLN A 259 -12.78 -4.48 -1.41
N TYR A 260 -11.47 -4.68 -1.57
CA TYR A 260 -10.91 -5.88 -2.21
C TYR A 260 -10.83 -7.09 -1.27
N THR A 261 -10.99 -6.88 0.03
CA THR A 261 -10.78 -7.94 1.02
C THR A 261 -11.89 -8.98 1.02
N THR A 262 -13.13 -8.61 0.70
CA THR A 262 -14.26 -9.56 0.65
C THR A 262 -14.05 -10.60 -0.46
N GLU A 263 -13.61 -10.16 -1.63
CA GLU A 263 -13.32 -11.06 -2.74
C GLU A 263 -12.06 -11.88 -2.48
N LEU A 264 -11.02 -11.25 -1.91
CA LEU A 264 -9.80 -11.95 -1.52
C LEU A 264 -10.08 -13.05 -0.48
N GLU A 265 -11.01 -12.83 0.44
CA GLU A 265 -11.43 -13.85 1.42
C GLU A 265 -11.99 -15.12 0.80
N PHE A 266 -12.66 -15.03 -0.32
CA PHE A 266 -13.13 -16.20 -1.05
C PHE A 266 -11.94 -17.09 -1.46
N TYR A 267 -10.89 -16.51 -2.02
CA TYR A 267 -9.69 -17.24 -2.48
C TYR A 267 -8.81 -17.75 -1.34
N CYS A 268 -8.80 -17.04 -0.21
CA CYS A 268 -7.92 -17.35 0.92
C CYS A 268 -8.61 -18.00 2.12
N ARG A 269 -9.93 -18.26 2.05
CA ARG A 269 -10.73 -18.75 3.16
C ARG A 269 -10.01 -19.82 3.99
N GLY A 270 -9.85 -19.56 5.29
CA GLY A 270 -9.10 -20.40 6.22
C GLY A 270 -7.64 -20.01 6.42
N LEU A 271 -7.15 -18.96 5.73
CA LEU A 271 -5.90 -18.28 6.01
C LEU A 271 -6.19 -16.87 6.56
N PRO A 272 -5.55 -16.45 7.65
CA PRO A 272 -5.71 -15.10 8.17
C PRO A 272 -5.12 -14.06 7.21
N LEU A 273 -5.84 -12.94 7.06
CA LEU A 273 -5.35 -11.74 6.39
C LEU A 273 -4.67 -10.84 7.43
N VAL A 274 -3.38 -10.64 7.27
CA VAL A 274 -2.55 -9.89 8.21
C VAL A 274 -2.21 -8.52 7.63
N SER A 275 -2.67 -7.47 8.29
CA SER A 275 -2.22 -6.10 8.06
C SER A 275 -1.23 -5.71 9.15
N ALA A 276 0.06 -5.89 8.87
CA ALA A 276 1.09 -5.87 9.91
C ALA A 276 1.53 -4.45 10.31
N VAL A 277 1.39 -3.47 9.41
CA VAL A 277 2.03 -2.15 9.59
C VAL A 277 1.12 -1.00 9.20
N TYR A 278 1.34 0.14 9.85
CA TYR A 278 0.87 1.45 9.41
C TYR A 278 2.06 2.37 9.19
N ALA A 279 2.27 2.74 7.95
CA ALA A 279 3.30 3.67 7.52
C ALA A 279 2.89 4.33 6.21
N CYS A 280 3.39 5.53 5.97
CA CYS A 280 3.22 6.30 4.74
C CYS A 280 4.58 6.82 4.26
N SER A 281 4.63 7.49 3.13
CA SER A 281 5.87 8.10 2.63
C SER A 281 6.42 9.17 3.57
N GLU A 282 5.55 9.80 4.34
CA GLU A 282 5.84 10.88 5.28
C GLU A 282 6.44 10.34 6.58
N ALA A 283 5.92 9.21 7.09
CA ALA A 283 6.33 8.69 8.40
C ALA A 283 6.12 7.18 8.57
N ILE A 284 6.94 6.59 9.41
CA ILE A 284 6.72 5.28 10.01
C ILE A 284 5.90 5.50 11.27
N CYS A 285 4.74 4.87 11.40
CA CYS A 285 3.82 5.12 12.50
C CYS A 285 3.75 3.97 13.51
N GLY A 286 3.27 2.80 13.10
CA GLY A 286 3.00 1.75 14.06
C GLY A 286 2.96 0.34 13.48
N ILE A 287 2.87 -0.64 14.38
CA ILE A 287 2.77 -2.06 14.06
C ILE A 287 1.54 -2.67 14.69
N ASN A 288 0.95 -3.66 14.02
CA ASN A 288 -0.12 -4.47 14.56
C ASN A 288 0.46 -5.57 15.45
N LEU A 289 0.19 -5.50 16.76
CA LEU A 289 0.66 -6.49 17.74
C LEU A 289 -0.22 -7.72 17.78
N GLU A 290 -1.46 -7.66 17.25
CA GLU A 290 -2.43 -8.74 17.18
C GLU A 290 -2.69 -9.14 15.71
N PRO A 291 -1.72 -9.75 15.01
CA PRO A 291 -1.79 -9.97 13.58
C PRO A 291 -2.96 -10.86 13.14
N LEU A 292 -3.52 -11.67 14.04
CA LEU A 292 -4.65 -12.56 13.77
C LEU A 292 -6.00 -11.99 14.20
N CYS A 293 -6.08 -10.70 14.56
CA CYS A 293 -7.33 -10.04 14.90
C CYS A 293 -8.29 -10.01 13.70
N LYS A 294 -9.58 -9.81 13.98
CA LYS A 294 -10.55 -9.55 12.90
C LYS A 294 -10.20 -8.28 12.16
N ARG A 295 -10.52 -8.22 10.87
CA ARG A 295 -10.25 -7.03 10.02
C ARG A 295 -10.84 -5.74 10.58
N SER A 296 -12.02 -5.82 11.21
CA SER A 296 -12.64 -4.66 11.89
C SER A 296 -11.81 -4.13 13.04
N ASP A 297 -10.99 -4.99 13.64
CA ASP A 297 -10.27 -4.71 14.88
C ASP A 297 -8.78 -4.41 14.66
N VAL A 298 -8.36 -4.39 13.37
CA VAL A 298 -6.97 -4.06 13.01
C VAL A 298 -6.59 -2.72 13.59
N SER A 299 -5.62 -2.73 14.48
CA SER A 299 -5.08 -1.56 15.14
C SER A 299 -3.56 -1.59 15.16
N TYR A 300 -2.96 -0.42 15.21
CA TYR A 300 -1.52 -0.26 15.15
C TYR A 300 -1.03 0.45 16.40
N THR A 301 -0.13 -0.20 17.13
CA THR A 301 0.58 0.41 18.26
C THR A 301 1.63 1.35 17.73
N PHE A 302 1.54 2.64 18.07
CA PHE A 302 2.47 3.65 17.58
C PHE A 302 3.85 3.50 18.24
N LEU A 303 4.89 3.71 17.43
CA LEU A 303 6.29 3.59 17.83
C LEU A 303 6.89 5.00 18.07
N PRO A 304 7.01 5.46 19.32
CA PRO A 304 7.35 6.84 19.63
C PRO A 304 8.77 7.26 19.21
N ASN A 305 9.65 6.29 18.93
CA ASN A 305 11.00 6.54 18.45
C ASN A 305 11.12 6.74 16.92
N MET A 306 10.02 6.55 16.18
CA MET A 306 10.02 6.71 14.72
C MET A 306 9.81 8.15 14.31
N ALA A 307 8.87 8.86 14.97
CA ALA A 307 8.59 10.27 14.77
C ALA A 307 8.08 10.89 16.09
N TYR A 308 8.01 12.19 16.15
CA TYR A 308 7.22 12.89 17.16
C TYR A 308 5.80 13.04 16.62
N PHE A 309 4.84 12.48 17.35
CA PHE A 309 3.44 12.43 16.96
C PHE A 309 2.61 13.42 17.78
N GLU A 310 1.85 14.24 17.08
CA GLU A 310 0.81 15.10 17.61
C GLU A 310 -0.52 14.73 16.93
N PHE A 311 -1.62 15.00 17.60
CA PHE A 311 -2.95 14.58 17.20
C PHE A 311 -3.92 15.76 17.28
N LEU A 312 -4.50 16.13 16.12
CA LEU A 312 -5.52 17.17 16.04
C LEU A 312 -6.89 16.52 16.29
N PRO A 313 -7.61 16.89 17.38
CA PRO A 313 -8.92 16.31 17.65
C PRO A 313 -9.91 16.56 16.53
N VAL A 314 -10.65 15.52 16.15
CA VAL A 314 -11.68 15.56 15.11
C VAL A 314 -12.99 15.05 15.70
N LYS A 315 -14.10 15.75 15.43
CA LYS A 315 -15.42 15.28 15.83
C LYS A 315 -15.94 14.27 14.82
N LYS A 316 -16.48 13.19 15.33
CA LYS A 316 -17.22 12.21 14.55
C LYS A 316 -18.71 12.49 14.75
N GLU A 317 -19.44 12.73 13.67
CA GLU A 317 -20.87 12.94 13.68
C GLU A 317 -21.64 11.62 13.93
N PRO A 318 -22.89 11.68 14.40
CA PRO A 318 -23.71 10.48 14.66
C PRO A 318 -23.92 9.59 13.42
N ASP A 319 -23.87 10.14 12.21
CA ASP A 319 -23.98 9.41 10.94
C ASP A 319 -22.67 8.72 10.55
N GLY A 320 -21.61 8.91 11.33
CA GLY A 320 -20.28 8.35 11.10
C GLY A 320 -19.37 9.23 10.24
N SER A 321 -19.87 10.35 9.70
CA SER A 321 -19.05 11.33 9.00
C SER A 321 -18.12 12.07 9.96
N ILE A 322 -17.04 12.63 9.42
CA ILE A 322 -16.09 13.42 10.20
C ILE A 322 -16.35 14.89 9.92
N GLU A 323 -16.71 15.63 10.98
CA GLU A 323 -16.87 17.08 10.88
C GLU A 323 -15.54 17.72 10.50
N MET A 324 -15.50 18.33 9.32
CA MET A 324 -14.40 19.18 8.90
C MET A 324 -14.52 20.52 9.61
N LYS A 325 -13.99 20.64 10.82
CA LYS A 325 -13.78 21.99 11.35
C LYS A 325 -12.82 22.70 10.40
N SER A 326 -13.33 23.77 9.78
CA SER A 326 -12.49 24.80 9.17
C SER A 326 -11.42 25.20 10.20
N ASN A 327 -10.16 25.31 9.74
CA ASN A 327 -8.96 25.71 10.49
C ASN A 327 -9.26 26.62 11.69
N ASP A 328 -9.71 26.06 12.80
CA ASP A 328 -9.69 26.75 14.08
C ASP A 328 -8.23 26.75 14.51
N GLU A 329 -7.55 27.88 14.28
CA GLU A 329 -6.16 28.14 14.70
C GLU A 329 -5.97 27.91 16.20
N ASP A 330 -7.07 27.87 16.96
CA ASP A 330 -7.10 27.69 18.41
C ASP A 330 -7.20 26.24 18.88
N THR A 331 -7.29 25.24 17.99
CA THR A 331 -7.41 23.85 18.45
C THR A 331 -6.03 23.29 18.86
N GLU A 332 -5.87 23.07 20.17
CA GLU A 332 -4.62 22.54 20.74
C GLU A 332 -4.40 21.08 20.31
N LEU A 333 -3.20 20.79 19.76
CA LEU A 333 -2.77 19.43 19.43
C LEU A 333 -2.49 18.61 20.69
N VAL A 334 -2.96 17.37 20.68
CA VAL A 334 -2.78 16.40 21.77
C VAL A 334 -1.51 15.58 21.53
N ASP A 335 -0.71 15.39 22.55
CA ASP A 335 0.46 14.49 22.49
C ASP A 335 0.06 13.02 22.49
N LEU A 336 0.90 12.15 21.94
CA LEU A 336 0.69 10.69 21.87
C LEU A 336 0.28 10.07 23.21
N VAL A 337 0.84 10.55 24.33
CA VAL A 337 0.56 10.03 25.67
C VAL A 337 -0.76 10.54 26.28
N ASN A 338 -1.39 11.53 25.67
CA ASN A 338 -2.59 12.20 26.18
C ASN A 338 -3.84 11.89 25.32
N VAL A 339 -3.73 11.10 24.28
CA VAL A 339 -4.87 10.69 23.45
C VAL A 339 -5.85 9.84 24.26
N LYS A 340 -7.14 9.89 23.91
CA LYS A 340 -8.21 9.21 24.65
C LYS A 340 -8.84 8.10 23.79
N ALA A 341 -9.10 6.94 24.40
CA ALA A 341 -9.78 5.84 23.73
C ALA A 341 -11.16 6.27 23.19
N GLY A 342 -11.50 5.78 22.00
CA GLY A 342 -12.74 6.09 21.29
C GLY A 342 -12.74 7.43 20.55
N GLN A 343 -11.75 8.31 20.76
CA GLN A 343 -11.66 9.59 20.06
C GLN A 343 -10.93 9.48 18.73
N CYS A 344 -11.36 10.31 17.77
CA CYS A 344 -10.74 10.45 16.46
C CYS A 344 -9.81 11.66 16.41
N TYR A 345 -8.71 11.48 15.68
CA TYR A 345 -7.67 12.51 15.54
C TYR A 345 -7.10 12.49 14.13
N GLU A 346 -6.78 13.67 13.61
CA GLU A 346 -5.93 13.80 12.43
C GLU A 346 -4.45 13.75 12.85
N LEU A 347 -3.66 12.95 12.12
CA LEU A 347 -2.26 12.73 12.43
C LEU A 347 -1.38 13.90 11.97
N VAL A 348 -0.57 14.42 12.88
CA VAL A 348 0.48 15.42 12.64
C VAL A 348 1.82 14.84 13.05
N VAL A 349 2.83 14.94 12.20
CA VAL A 349 4.15 14.32 12.44
C VAL A 349 5.29 15.32 12.37
N THR A 350 6.28 15.11 13.23
CA THR A 350 7.60 15.74 13.09
C THR A 350 8.64 14.64 12.94
N THR A 351 9.36 14.67 11.82
CA THR A 351 10.31 13.62 11.46
C THR A 351 11.74 14.15 11.38
N CYS A 352 12.70 13.24 11.43
CA CYS A 352 14.11 13.56 11.21
C CYS A 352 14.44 13.89 9.75
N ALA A 353 13.45 13.88 8.86
CA ALA A 353 13.61 14.25 7.44
C ALA A 353 13.16 15.68 7.13
N GLY A 354 12.91 16.51 8.14
CA GLY A 354 12.54 17.91 7.94
C GLY A 354 11.04 18.17 7.79
N LEU A 355 10.18 17.17 8.04
CA LEU A 355 8.76 17.38 8.19
C LEU A 355 8.51 17.84 9.63
N TYR A 356 8.25 19.12 9.84
CA TYR A 356 7.98 19.70 11.15
C TYR A 356 6.50 20.01 11.29
N ARG A 357 5.81 19.36 12.24
CA ARG A 357 4.38 19.50 12.52
C ARG A 357 3.52 19.38 11.25
N TYR A 358 3.86 18.40 10.44
CA TYR A 358 3.26 18.15 9.12
C TYR A 358 1.94 17.40 9.24
N LYS A 359 0.86 17.92 8.64
CA LYS A 359 -0.43 17.23 8.52
C LYS A 359 -0.34 16.09 7.50
N VAL A 360 -0.48 14.85 7.97
CA VAL A 360 -0.48 13.68 7.09
C VAL A 360 -1.79 13.56 6.30
N GLY A 361 -2.89 14.04 6.90
CA GLY A 361 -4.23 13.95 6.35
C GLY A 361 -4.95 12.65 6.70
N ASP A 362 -4.33 11.75 7.45
CA ASP A 362 -4.97 10.52 7.92
C ASP A 362 -5.72 10.78 9.23
N VAL A 363 -6.97 10.32 9.29
CA VAL A 363 -7.78 10.31 10.51
C VAL A 363 -7.74 8.94 11.14
N LEU A 364 -7.42 8.91 12.42
CA LEU A 364 -7.21 7.72 13.22
C LEU A 364 -8.13 7.75 14.44
N MET A 365 -8.67 6.61 14.82
CA MET A 365 -9.41 6.43 16.07
C MET A 365 -8.54 5.67 17.08
N VAL A 366 -8.47 6.14 18.31
CA VAL A 366 -7.79 5.40 19.39
C VAL A 366 -8.66 4.21 19.78
N SER A 367 -8.25 3.01 19.42
CA SER A 367 -8.97 1.78 19.72
C SER A 367 -8.71 1.23 21.13
N GLY A 368 -7.58 1.62 21.73
CA GLY A 368 -7.15 1.18 23.04
C GLY A 368 -5.67 1.44 23.30
N PHE A 369 -5.11 0.67 24.21
CA PHE A 369 -3.71 0.80 24.64
C PHE A 369 -3.08 -0.60 24.81
N TYR A 370 -1.85 -0.75 24.35
CA TYR A 370 -1.00 -1.87 24.72
C TYR A 370 -0.06 -1.39 25.83
N ASN A 371 -0.27 -1.84 27.08
CA ASN A 371 0.27 -1.17 28.27
C ASN A 371 -0.08 0.34 28.22
N ASN A 372 0.93 1.22 28.11
CA ASN A 372 0.74 2.66 28.00
C ASN A 372 0.87 3.20 26.57
N ALA A 373 1.09 2.33 25.58
CA ALA A 373 1.24 2.73 24.20
C ALA A 373 -0.13 2.75 23.49
N PRO A 374 -0.57 3.88 22.93
CA PRO A 374 -1.84 3.96 22.24
C PRO A 374 -1.86 3.11 20.98
N GLN A 375 -3.02 2.52 20.71
CA GLN A 375 -3.33 1.74 19.51
C GLN A 375 -4.37 2.49 18.69
N PHE A 376 -4.11 2.59 17.39
CA PHE A 376 -4.94 3.34 16.48
C PHE A 376 -5.49 2.47 15.37
N GLN A 377 -6.77 2.67 15.06
CA GLN A 377 -7.42 2.18 13.85
C GLN A 377 -7.41 3.30 12.79
N PHE A 378 -7.12 2.94 11.56
CA PHE A 378 -7.27 3.85 10.43
C PHE A 378 -8.76 4.04 10.12
N VAL A 379 -9.21 5.28 10.06
CA VAL A 379 -10.60 5.64 9.75
C VAL A 379 -10.72 6.04 8.29
N GLU A 380 -10.08 7.15 7.91
CA GLU A 380 -10.09 7.67 6.54
C GLU A 380 -8.88 8.57 6.26
N ARG A 381 -8.72 8.97 5.00
CA ARG A 381 -7.73 9.96 4.57
C ARG A 381 -8.43 11.22 4.06
N LYS A 382 -8.17 12.36 4.69
CA LYS A 382 -8.79 13.66 4.34
C LYS A 382 -8.33 14.24 2.98
N ASN A 383 -7.13 13.88 2.53
CA ASN A 383 -6.48 14.55 1.40
C ASN A 383 -6.82 13.93 0.03
N VAL A 384 -7.75 13.00 -0.05
CA VAL A 384 -8.29 12.51 -1.31
C VAL A 384 -9.66 13.17 -1.51
N ILE A 385 -9.65 14.42 -1.88
CA ILE A 385 -10.87 15.18 -2.14
C ILE A 385 -10.85 15.56 -3.62
N LEU A 386 -11.89 15.15 -4.32
CA LEU A 386 -12.25 15.81 -5.57
C LEU A 386 -12.93 17.12 -5.18
N SER A 387 -12.41 18.24 -5.64
CA SER A 387 -12.99 19.55 -5.37
C SER A 387 -13.18 20.30 -6.69
N VAL A 388 -14.44 20.65 -6.97
CA VAL A 388 -14.82 21.50 -8.10
C VAL A 388 -15.56 22.69 -7.54
N ASP A 389 -15.06 23.90 -7.78
CA ASP A 389 -15.64 25.15 -7.28
C ASP A 389 -15.87 25.12 -5.76
N GLN A 390 -17.13 25.04 -5.33
CA GLN A 390 -17.51 24.98 -3.91
C GLN A 390 -17.82 23.55 -3.45
N GLU A 391 -17.91 22.59 -4.36
CA GLU A 391 -18.19 21.21 -4.03
C GLU A 391 -16.91 20.46 -3.65
N LYS A 392 -17.01 19.68 -2.59
CA LYS A 392 -15.92 18.83 -2.08
C LYS A 392 -16.45 17.43 -1.86
N THR A 393 -15.88 16.47 -2.55
CA THR A 393 -16.23 15.06 -2.40
C THR A 393 -15.12 14.34 -1.66
N SER A 394 -15.45 13.78 -0.50
CA SER A 394 -14.51 12.96 0.26
C SER A 394 -14.27 11.62 -0.42
N GLU A 395 -13.16 10.97 -0.06
CA GLU A 395 -12.87 9.60 -0.49
C GLU A 395 -14.01 8.65 -0.14
N THR A 396 -14.61 8.82 1.04
CA THR A 396 -15.73 8.00 1.52
C THR A 396 -16.99 8.21 0.66
N ASP A 397 -17.31 9.45 0.28
CA ASP A 397 -18.48 9.76 -0.52
C ASP A 397 -18.29 9.26 -1.96
N LEU A 398 -17.12 9.48 -2.55
CA LEU A 398 -16.76 8.93 -3.85
C LEU A 398 -16.87 7.40 -3.85
N PHE A 399 -16.37 6.75 -2.80
CA PHE A 399 -16.45 5.30 -2.66
C PHE A 399 -17.90 4.81 -2.54
N LYS A 400 -18.76 5.48 -1.77
CA LYS A 400 -20.19 5.16 -1.69
C LYS A 400 -20.85 5.28 -3.06
N ALA A 401 -20.66 6.41 -3.74
CA ALA A 401 -21.23 6.66 -5.07
C ALA A 401 -20.79 5.59 -6.09
N VAL A 402 -19.48 5.28 -6.13
CA VAL A 402 -18.96 4.22 -7.02
C VAL A 402 -19.50 2.85 -6.64
N THR A 403 -19.70 2.56 -5.35
CA THR A 403 -20.26 1.28 -4.89
C THR A 403 -21.72 1.12 -5.30
N GLU A 404 -22.51 2.17 -5.20
CA GLU A 404 -23.91 2.19 -5.66
C GLU A 404 -23.99 2.05 -7.18
N ALA A 405 -23.17 2.81 -7.92
CA ALA A 405 -23.10 2.72 -9.35
C ALA A 405 -22.61 1.35 -9.84
N LYS A 406 -21.66 0.71 -9.15
CA LYS A 406 -21.20 -0.65 -9.42
C LYS A 406 -22.35 -1.67 -9.38
N ALA A 407 -23.32 -1.50 -8.49
CA ALA A 407 -24.48 -2.39 -8.40
C ALA A 407 -25.32 -2.41 -9.69
N LEU A 408 -25.31 -1.33 -10.48
CA LEU A 408 -25.99 -1.23 -11.76
C LEU A 408 -25.30 -2.03 -12.88
N LEU A 409 -23.99 -2.35 -12.72
CA LEU A 409 -23.25 -3.16 -13.69
C LEU A 409 -23.54 -4.66 -13.54
N ASP A 410 -23.90 -5.11 -12.34
CA ASP A 410 -24.14 -6.52 -12.02
C ASP A 410 -25.21 -7.21 -12.89
N PRO A 411 -26.38 -6.59 -13.12
CA PRO A 411 -27.41 -7.15 -14.02
C PRO A 411 -26.99 -7.18 -15.48
N LEU A 412 -26.03 -6.34 -15.88
CA LEU A 412 -25.51 -6.25 -17.24
C LEU A 412 -24.39 -7.27 -17.51
N GLY A 413 -23.94 -8.00 -16.48
CA GLY A 413 -22.88 -8.99 -16.58
C GLY A 413 -21.47 -8.40 -16.51
N PHE A 414 -21.31 -7.18 -16.00
CA PHE A 414 -20.00 -6.53 -15.84
C PHE A 414 -19.57 -6.44 -14.37
N ILE A 415 -18.26 -6.34 -14.20
CA ILE A 415 -17.61 -6.09 -12.90
C ILE A 415 -16.72 -4.87 -13.06
N LEU A 416 -16.81 -3.93 -12.13
CA LEU A 416 -15.84 -2.86 -11.98
C LEU A 416 -14.60 -3.42 -11.27
N THR A 417 -13.45 -3.43 -11.94
CA THR A 417 -12.19 -3.95 -11.40
C THR A 417 -11.38 -2.86 -10.71
N GLU A 418 -11.29 -1.69 -11.33
CA GLU A 418 -10.63 -0.52 -10.77
C GLU A 418 -11.30 0.77 -11.24
N TYR A 419 -11.08 1.85 -10.50
CA TYR A 419 -11.44 3.20 -10.95
C TYR A 419 -10.41 4.21 -10.49
N THR A 420 -10.32 5.30 -11.23
CA THR A 420 -9.57 6.49 -10.83
C THR A 420 -10.38 7.73 -11.19
N SER A 421 -10.09 8.83 -10.53
CA SER A 421 -10.81 10.08 -10.74
C SER A 421 -9.88 11.27 -10.70
N TYR A 422 -10.25 12.32 -11.41
CA TYR A 422 -9.60 13.62 -11.31
C TYR A 422 -10.64 14.74 -11.51
N VAL A 423 -10.24 15.95 -11.17
CA VAL A 423 -11.03 17.14 -11.39
C VAL A 423 -10.63 17.76 -12.72
N ASP A 424 -11.60 17.95 -13.60
CA ASP A 424 -11.42 18.69 -14.84
C ASP A 424 -11.99 20.12 -14.68
N THR A 425 -11.11 21.10 -14.69
CA THR A 425 -11.44 22.54 -14.64
C THR A 425 -11.29 23.22 -15.99
N SER A 426 -11.14 22.48 -17.07
CA SER A 426 -11.02 23.03 -18.44
C SER A 426 -12.32 23.61 -18.96
N SER A 427 -13.45 23.26 -18.35
CA SER A 427 -14.79 23.82 -18.63
C SER A 427 -15.37 24.55 -17.40
N ALA A 428 -16.35 25.42 -17.63
CA ALA A 428 -17.13 26.04 -16.57
C ALA A 428 -18.63 25.65 -16.75
N PRO A 429 -19.25 24.98 -15.77
CA PRO A 429 -18.67 24.51 -14.52
C PRO A 429 -17.62 23.41 -14.72
N GLY A 430 -16.65 23.33 -13.78
CA GLY A 430 -15.76 22.20 -13.70
C GLY A 430 -16.51 20.92 -13.34
N HIS A 431 -15.92 19.75 -13.59
CA HIS A 431 -16.59 18.47 -13.34
C HIS A 431 -15.59 17.40 -12.88
N TYR A 432 -16.11 16.32 -12.28
CA TYR A 432 -15.34 15.14 -11.96
C TYR A 432 -15.30 14.21 -13.16
N VAL A 433 -14.11 13.68 -13.46
CA VAL A 433 -13.93 12.63 -14.46
C VAL A 433 -13.59 11.34 -13.74
N LEU A 434 -14.36 10.30 -14.01
CA LEU A 434 -14.13 8.97 -13.47
C LEU A 434 -13.77 8.02 -14.62
N PHE A 435 -12.64 7.37 -14.50
CA PHE A 435 -12.24 6.26 -15.38
C PHE A 435 -12.55 4.95 -14.69
N TRP A 436 -13.30 4.10 -15.36
CA TRP A 436 -13.68 2.79 -14.86
C TRP A 436 -13.03 1.71 -15.69
N GLU A 437 -12.33 0.78 -15.05
CA GLU A 437 -11.89 -0.46 -15.66
C GLU A 437 -12.98 -1.51 -15.46
N ILE A 438 -13.64 -1.93 -16.55
CA ILE A 438 -14.79 -2.84 -16.51
C ILE A 438 -14.41 -4.15 -17.19
N LYS A 439 -14.74 -5.27 -16.54
CA LYS A 439 -14.56 -6.63 -17.07
C LYS A 439 -15.89 -7.35 -17.17
N GLY A 440 -16.11 -8.09 -18.24
CA GLY A 440 -17.26 -9.01 -18.37
C GLY A 440 -17.16 -10.16 -17.36
N LYS A 441 -18.28 -10.56 -16.78
CA LYS A 441 -18.39 -11.78 -15.96
C LYS A 441 -18.31 -13.02 -16.85
N GLU A 442 -17.41 -13.94 -16.53
CA GLU A 442 -17.32 -15.21 -17.24
C GLU A 442 -18.64 -16.00 -17.17
N GLY A 443 -19.08 -16.56 -18.30
CA GLY A 443 -20.31 -17.35 -18.40
C GLY A 443 -21.60 -16.55 -18.53
N LYS A 444 -21.54 -15.22 -18.58
CA LYS A 444 -22.70 -14.38 -18.92
C LYS A 444 -22.45 -13.67 -20.25
N HIS A 445 -23.49 -13.67 -21.14
CA HIS A 445 -23.47 -12.76 -22.28
C HIS A 445 -23.47 -11.32 -21.76
N CYS A 446 -22.36 -10.63 -21.97
CA CYS A 446 -22.28 -9.19 -21.68
C CYS A 446 -23.16 -8.47 -22.70
N LYS A 447 -24.13 -7.68 -22.21
CA LYS A 447 -24.88 -6.76 -23.07
C LYS A 447 -23.93 -5.63 -23.49
N GLU A 448 -24.07 -5.13 -24.72
CA GLU A 448 -23.36 -3.90 -25.10
C GLU A 448 -23.67 -2.80 -24.09
N LEU A 449 -22.63 -2.16 -23.59
CA LEU A 449 -22.78 -1.00 -22.70
C LEU A 449 -23.34 0.17 -23.52
N ASP A 450 -24.58 0.49 -23.29
CA ASP A 450 -25.17 1.70 -23.87
C ASP A 450 -24.48 2.92 -23.23
N PRO A 451 -23.92 3.86 -24.03
CA PRO A 451 -23.34 5.10 -23.51
C PRO A 451 -24.25 5.88 -22.55
N LYS A 452 -25.56 5.76 -22.68
CA LYS A 452 -26.54 6.40 -21.79
C LYS A 452 -26.54 5.79 -20.38
N ILE A 453 -26.25 4.50 -20.25
CA ILE A 453 -26.10 3.85 -18.93
C ILE A 453 -24.84 4.34 -18.21
N MET A 454 -23.79 4.63 -18.95
CA MET A 454 -22.54 5.20 -18.41
C MET A 454 -22.77 6.61 -17.85
N VAL A 455 -23.66 7.41 -18.46
CA VAL A 455 -24.00 8.76 -17.97
C VAL A 455 -24.86 8.69 -16.72
N SER A 456 -25.84 7.75 -16.65
CA SER A 456 -26.73 7.60 -15.48
C SER A 456 -26.02 7.02 -14.25
N THR A 457 -24.85 6.40 -14.41
CA THR A 457 -24.02 5.91 -13.29
C THR A 457 -22.97 6.92 -12.83
N GLY A 458 -22.85 8.05 -13.52
CA GLY A 458 -21.91 9.15 -13.21
C GLY A 458 -22.59 10.40 -12.60
N GLU A 459 -23.93 10.44 -12.53
CA GLU A 459 -24.70 11.45 -11.80
C GLU A 459 -24.94 10.96 -10.36
#